data_c6bf3a329bf0b78e9de30470310de966
#
_entry.id   c6bf3a329bf0b78e9de30470310de966
#
_cell.length_a   1.000
_cell.length_b   1.000
_cell.length_c   1.000
_cell.angle_alpha   90.00
_cell.angle_beta   90.00
_cell.angle_gamma   90.00
#
_symmetry.space_group_name_H-M   'P 1'
#
loop_
_entity.id
_entity.type
_entity.pdbx_description
1 polymer ?
#
loop_
_entity_poly.entity_id
_entity_poly.type
_entity_poly.pdbx_seq_one_letter_code
_entity_poly.pdbx_strand_id
1 'polypeptide(L)'
;MYGKKNIEGGKLMEESLYSFENFSHEQALILGVKAQQIVKEENLKAVGIRIVYKDLLVFQYLMDGKKEDNWLKRKAKTVLDSGHSSYYVYCHQEDYQTWIDDESYSICGGGYPIIENGQCVGAICISGLKHGDDHELIVRILKEMEDAR
;
A
#
# COMPACT_ATOMS: atom_id res chain seq x y z
N MET A 1 7.30 -5.08 -12.24
CA MET A 1 6.41 -4.43 -13.15
C MET A 1 5.00 -4.42 -12.63
N TYR A 2 4.23 -3.43 -12.97
CA TYR A 2 2.87 -3.42 -12.69
C TYR A 2 2.20 -4.37 -13.42
N GLY A 3 1.38 -4.97 -12.86
CA GLY A 3 0.88 -5.90 -13.60
C GLY A 3 -0.51 -6.02 -13.79
N LYS A 4 -0.85 -7.16 -14.31
CA LYS A 4 -2.18 -7.58 -14.56
C LYS A 4 -2.58 -8.54 -13.46
N LYS A 5 -3.84 -8.57 -13.14
CA LYS A 5 -4.41 -9.61 -12.30
C LYS A 5 -4.77 -10.79 -13.19
N ASN A 6 -4.36 -11.97 -12.80
CA ASN A 6 -4.71 -13.18 -13.53
C ASN A 6 -6.04 -13.70 -13.01
N ILE A 7 -6.93 -14.04 -13.94
CA ILE A 7 -8.26 -14.55 -13.59
C ILE A 7 -8.44 -15.91 -14.23
N GLU A 8 -8.84 -16.87 -13.44
CA GLU A 8 -9.15 -18.21 -13.94
C GLU A 8 -10.42 -18.69 -13.26
N GLY A 9 -11.35 -19.16 -14.04
CA GLY A 9 -12.64 -19.60 -13.51
C GLY A 9 -13.45 -18.52 -12.83
N GLY A 10 -13.25 -17.27 -13.22
CA GLY A 10 -13.92 -16.13 -12.61
C GLY A 10 -13.31 -15.65 -11.31
N LYS A 11 -12.22 -16.28 -10.85
CA LYS A 11 -11.54 -15.90 -9.63
C LYS A 11 -10.19 -15.28 -9.95
N LEU A 12 -9.78 -14.35 -9.10
CA LEU A 12 -8.46 -13.77 -9.17
C LEU A 12 -7.46 -14.81 -8.71
N MET A 13 -6.53 -15.20 -9.57
CA MET A 13 -5.55 -16.25 -9.27
C MET A 13 -4.37 -15.70 -8.48
N GLU A 14 -3.87 -14.54 -8.87
CA GLU A 14 -2.77 -13.90 -8.18
C GLU A 14 -2.80 -12.41 -8.44
N GLU A 15 -2.12 -11.68 -7.60
CA GLU A 15 -1.98 -10.24 -7.73
C GLU A 15 -0.67 -9.92 -8.43
N SER A 16 -0.74 -9.08 -9.47
CA SER A 16 0.46 -8.57 -10.11
C SER A 16 0.91 -7.31 -9.39
N LEU A 17 2.12 -7.35 -8.88
CA LEU A 17 2.64 -6.28 -8.05
C LEU A 17 3.88 -5.66 -8.67
N TYR A 18 4.10 -4.37 -8.38
CA TYR A 18 5.32 -3.70 -8.76
C TYR A 18 6.50 -4.37 -8.04
N SER A 19 7.58 -4.63 -8.75
CA SER A 19 8.77 -5.27 -8.19
C SER A 19 9.94 -4.30 -8.22
N PHE A 20 10.63 -4.17 -7.11
CA PHE A 20 11.83 -3.35 -7.00
C PHE A 20 13.07 -4.22 -7.14
N GLU A 21 14.12 -3.70 -7.77
CA GLU A 21 15.41 -4.37 -7.78
C GLU A 21 16.12 -4.15 -6.45
N ASN A 22 16.20 -2.89 -6.04
CA ASN A 22 16.81 -2.51 -4.78
C ASN A 22 16.04 -1.34 -4.22
N PHE A 23 15.13 -1.61 -3.31
CA PHE A 23 14.40 -0.54 -2.64
C PHE A 23 15.34 0.16 -1.66
N SER A 24 15.25 1.48 -1.57
CA SER A 24 16.11 2.24 -0.67
C SER A 24 15.28 3.16 0.22
N HIS A 25 15.87 3.62 1.32
CA HIS A 25 15.22 4.60 2.19
C HIS A 25 14.98 5.92 1.44
N GLU A 26 15.86 6.25 0.50
CA GLU A 26 15.66 7.43 -0.33
C GLU A 26 14.45 7.28 -1.24
N GLN A 27 14.23 6.09 -1.80
CA GLN A 27 13.03 5.83 -2.58
C GLN A 27 11.77 5.94 -1.72
N ALA A 28 11.85 5.52 -0.46
CA ALA A 28 10.72 5.68 0.47
C ALA A 28 10.40 7.17 0.67
N LEU A 29 11.42 7.99 0.84
CA LEU A 29 11.25 9.44 0.96
C LEU A 29 10.60 10.02 -0.30
N ILE A 30 11.10 9.65 -1.47
CA ILE A 30 10.56 10.12 -2.76
C ILE A 30 9.09 9.72 -2.90
N LEU A 31 8.76 8.45 -2.59
CA LEU A 31 7.38 7.96 -2.65
C LEU A 31 6.46 8.75 -1.71
N GLY A 32 6.91 8.94 -0.48
CA GLY A 32 6.10 9.63 0.53
C GLY A 32 5.86 11.09 0.17
N VAL A 33 6.89 11.79 -0.29
CA VAL A 33 6.78 13.19 -0.71
C VAL A 33 5.88 13.31 -1.93
N LYS A 34 6.01 12.39 -2.89
CA LYS A 34 5.16 12.40 -4.09
C LYS A 34 3.68 12.20 -3.73
N ALA A 35 3.40 11.30 -2.79
CA ALA A 35 2.02 11.11 -2.33
C ALA A 35 1.45 12.40 -1.74
N GLN A 36 2.20 13.04 -0.88
CA GLN A 36 1.80 14.31 -0.26
C GLN A 36 1.57 15.40 -1.32
N GLN A 37 2.47 15.49 -2.30
CA GLN A 37 2.35 16.47 -3.37
C GLN A 37 1.09 16.28 -4.20
N ILE A 38 0.79 15.05 -4.59
CA ILE A 38 -0.42 14.75 -5.37
C ILE A 38 -1.67 15.11 -4.59
N VAL A 39 -1.75 14.72 -3.33
CA VAL A 39 -2.90 15.04 -2.48
C VAL A 39 -3.10 16.55 -2.41
N LYS A 40 -2.03 17.29 -2.25
CA LYS A 40 -2.09 18.75 -2.13
C LYS A 40 -2.46 19.40 -3.46
N GLU A 41 -1.81 19.01 -4.56
CA GLU A 41 -2.05 19.60 -5.88
C GLU A 41 -3.46 19.31 -6.40
N GLU A 42 -3.99 18.14 -6.11
CA GLU A 42 -5.32 17.76 -6.56
C GLU A 42 -6.40 18.06 -5.54
N ASN A 43 -6.04 18.73 -4.46
CA ASN A 43 -6.95 19.13 -3.40
C ASN A 43 -7.77 17.97 -2.86
N LEU A 44 -7.10 16.86 -2.63
CA LEU A 44 -7.72 15.66 -2.05
C LEU A 44 -7.78 15.80 -0.52
N LYS A 45 -8.51 14.88 0.10
CA LYS A 45 -8.61 14.83 1.55
C LYS A 45 -7.24 14.49 2.16
N ALA A 46 -6.92 15.07 3.31
CA ALA A 46 -5.64 14.82 3.98
C ALA A 46 -5.41 13.33 4.23
N VAL A 47 -4.18 12.89 4.01
CA VAL A 47 -3.81 11.48 4.20
C VAL A 47 -2.67 11.35 5.20
N GLY A 48 -2.55 10.16 5.78
CA GLY A 48 -1.34 9.70 6.42
C GLY A 48 -0.61 8.75 5.47
N ILE A 49 0.71 8.72 5.54
CA ILE A 49 1.56 7.88 4.70
C ILE A 49 2.54 7.17 5.61
N ARG A 50 2.71 5.86 5.43
CA ARG A 50 3.65 5.07 6.22
C ARG A 50 4.36 4.09 5.31
N ILE A 51 5.68 4.04 5.39
CA ILE A 51 6.48 3.09 4.64
C ILE A 51 7.40 2.35 5.60
N VAL A 52 7.27 1.04 5.65
CA VAL A 52 8.13 0.17 6.43
C VAL A 52 8.93 -0.71 5.47
N TYR A 53 10.19 -0.96 5.81
CA TYR A 53 11.08 -1.73 4.96
C TYR A 53 12.03 -2.53 5.83
N LYS A 54 12.00 -3.85 5.70
CA LYS A 54 12.83 -4.77 6.49
C LYS A 54 12.72 -4.47 7.98
N ASP A 55 11.48 -4.40 8.45
CA ASP A 55 11.12 -4.17 9.85
C ASP A 55 11.47 -2.79 10.39
N LEU A 56 11.85 -1.86 9.52
CA LEU A 56 12.12 -0.47 9.92
C LEU A 56 11.06 0.46 9.40
N LEU A 57 10.62 1.38 10.24
CA LEU A 57 9.81 2.50 9.80
C LEU A 57 10.74 3.51 9.15
N VAL A 58 10.70 3.60 7.82
CA VAL A 58 11.62 4.44 7.06
C VAL A 58 11.01 5.77 6.61
N PHE A 59 9.68 5.88 6.64
CA PHE A 59 8.99 7.12 6.34
C PHE A 59 7.61 7.10 6.99
N GLN A 60 7.25 8.18 7.63
CA GLN A 60 5.85 8.38 8.05
C GLN A 60 5.58 9.88 8.08
N TYR A 61 4.46 10.27 7.48
CA TYR A 61 4.00 11.65 7.53
C TYR A 61 2.48 11.66 7.64
N LEU A 62 1.99 12.39 8.63
CA LEU A 62 0.56 12.61 8.79
C LEU A 62 0.28 14.05 8.38
N MET A 63 -0.46 14.23 7.30
CA MET A 63 -0.84 15.57 6.86
C MET A 63 -1.71 16.24 7.93
N ASP A 64 -1.68 17.57 7.96
CA ASP A 64 -2.46 18.32 8.93
C ASP A 64 -3.92 17.89 8.89
N GLY A 65 -4.49 17.65 10.03
CA GLY A 65 -5.85 17.12 10.18
C GLY A 65 -5.90 15.64 10.52
N LYS A 66 -4.83 14.91 10.27
CA LYS A 66 -4.73 13.50 10.70
C LYS A 66 -4.25 13.47 12.14
N LYS A 67 -4.90 12.70 12.99
CA LYS A 67 -4.63 12.70 14.44
C LYS A 67 -4.04 11.41 14.96
N GLU A 68 -3.98 10.37 14.12
CA GLU A 68 -3.48 9.07 14.54
C GLU A 68 -2.99 8.28 13.35
N ASP A 69 -2.22 7.24 13.61
CA ASP A 69 -1.65 6.39 12.58
C ASP A 69 -2.12 4.92 12.67
N ASN A 70 -3.18 4.66 13.42
CA ASN A 70 -3.65 3.29 13.65
C ASN A 70 -4.02 2.56 12.36
N TRP A 71 -4.71 3.24 11.44
CA TRP A 71 -5.09 2.61 10.17
C TRP A 71 -3.87 2.27 9.33
N LEU A 72 -2.84 3.12 9.36
CA LEU A 72 -1.59 2.87 8.64
C LEU A 72 -0.90 1.61 9.18
N LYS A 73 -0.84 1.47 10.50
CA LYS A 73 -0.25 0.29 11.13
C LYS A 73 -0.99 -0.98 10.79
N ARG A 74 -2.31 -0.92 10.81
CA ARG A 74 -3.18 -2.05 10.48
C ARG A 74 -3.02 -2.47 9.02
N LYS A 75 -2.92 -1.51 8.11
CA LYS A 75 -2.69 -1.77 6.69
C LYS A 75 -1.31 -2.42 6.49
N ALA A 76 -0.29 -1.92 7.17
CA ALA A 76 1.04 -2.50 7.08
C ALA A 76 1.04 -3.96 7.55
N LYS A 77 0.38 -4.25 8.68
CA LYS A 77 0.28 -5.63 9.18
C LYS A 77 -0.43 -6.54 8.18
N THR A 78 -1.51 -6.06 7.59
CA THR A 78 -2.26 -6.83 6.58
C THR A 78 -1.36 -7.19 5.40
N VAL A 79 -0.58 -6.22 4.91
CA VAL A 79 0.35 -6.44 3.81
C VAL A 79 1.45 -7.43 4.19
N LEU A 80 2.09 -7.21 5.34
CA LEU A 80 3.23 -8.03 5.75
C LEU A 80 2.83 -9.47 6.04
N ASP A 81 1.66 -9.68 6.61
CA ASP A 81 1.19 -11.03 6.95
C ASP A 81 0.60 -11.77 5.75
N SER A 82 0.07 -11.06 4.75
CA SER A 82 -0.51 -11.69 3.57
C SER A 82 0.46 -11.77 2.38
N GLY A 83 1.41 -10.85 2.29
CA GLY A 83 2.26 -10.72 1.11
C GLY A 83 1.54 -10.09 -0.08
N HIS A 84 0.33 -9.58 0.14
CA HIS A 84 -0.51 -8.96 -0.89
C HIS A 84 -0.86 -7.54 -0.50
N SER A 85 -1.42 -6.78 -1.44
CA SER A 85 -2.02 -5.50 -1.08
C SER A 85 -3.22 -5.73 -0.16
N SER A 86 -3.51 -4.77 0.69
CA SER A 86 -4.71 -4.88 1.55
C SER A 86 -5.99 -4.82 0.70
N TYR A 87 -5.92 -4.26 -0.50
CA TYR A 87 -7.05 -4.30 -1.44
C TYR A 87 -7.31 -5.72 -1.95
N TYR A 88 -6.24 -6.48 -2.24
CA TYR A 88 -6.37 -7.90 -2.61
C TYR A 88 -7.05 -8.68 -1.49
N VAL A 89 -6.63 -8.44 -0.24
CA VAL A 89 -7.25 -9.10 0.91
C VAL A 89 -8.73 -8.76 0.99
N TYR A 90 -9.09 -7.50 0.75
CA TYR A 90 -10.48 -7.07 0.69
C TYR A 90 -11.28 -7.84 -0.37
N CYS A 91 -10.68 -8.04 -1.54
CA CYS A 91 -11.33 -8.77 -2.64
C CYS A 91 -11.43 -10.27 -2.39
N HIS A 92 -10.70 -10.78 -1.41
CA HIS A 92 -10.64 -12.22 -1.08
C HIS A 92 -11.00 -12.47 0.38
N GLN A 93 -12.00 -11.73 0.89
CA GLN A 93 -12.36 -11.77 2.32
C GLN A 93 -12.66 -13.17 2.82
N GLU A 94 -13.17 -14.03 1.97
CA GLU A 94 -13.48 -15.42 2.34
C GLU A 94 -12.23 -16.19 2.77
N ASP A 95 -11.06 -15.79 2.31
CA ASP A 95 -9.80 -16.45 2.68
C ASP A 95 -9.16 -15.83 3.92
N TYR A 96 -9.73 -14.72 4.43
CA TYR A 96 -9.16 -13.97 5.54
C TYR A 96 -10.20 -13.70 6.63
N GLN A 97 -11.14 -14.62 6.83
CA GLN A 97 -12.25 -14.40 7.75
C GLN A 97 -11.83 -14.09 9.18
N THR A 98 -10.72 -14.67 9.64
CA THR A 98 -10.23 -14.42 10.99
C THR A 98 -9.69 -13.01 11.17
N TRP A 99 -9.39 -12.31 10.08
CA TRP A 99 -8.86 -10.95 10.13
C TRP A 99 -9.94 -9.88 10.12
N ILE A 100 -11.14 -10.22 9.67
CA ILE A 100 -12.23 -9.24 9.47
C ILE A 100 -12.57 -8.52 10.78
N ASP A 101 -12.67 -9.28 11.88
CA ASP A 101 -13.01 -8.73 13.18
C ASP A 101 -11.79 -8.48 14.08
N ASP A 102 -10.60 -8.65 13.54
CA ASP A 102 -9.36 -8.43 14.30
C ASP A 102 -8.86 -7.01 14.05
N GLU A 103 -8.89 -6.20 15.09
CA GLU A 103 -8.53 -4.78 15.01
C GLU A 103 -7.06 -4.53 14.66
N SER A 104 -6.21 -5.56 14.67
CA SER A 104 -4.81 -5.39 14.27
C SER A 104 -4.65 -5.39 12.74
N TYR A 105 -5.65 -5.83 12.01
CA TYR A 105 -5.66 -5.82 10.55
C TYR A 105 -6.61 -4.77 9.99
N SER A 106 -6.36 -4.36 8.76
CA SER A 106 -7.29 -3.51 8.01
C SER A 106 -7.55 -4.17 6.67
N ILE A 107 -8.77 -4.67 6.49
CA ILE A 107 -9.19 -5.30 5.24
C ILE A 107 -9.83 -4.24 4.36
N CYS A 108 -9.00 -3.34 3.85
CA CYS A 108 -9.41 -2.33 2.88
C CYS A 108 -8.17 -1.83 2.16
N GLY A 109 -8.36 -1.22 0.99
CA GLY A 109 -7.24 -0.73 0.17
C GLY A 109 -6.44 0.35 0.87
N GLY A 110 -5.19 0.48 0.48
CA GLY A 110 -4.26 1.48 0.99
C GLY A 110 -2.98 0.93 1.57
N GLY A 111 -2.80 -0.39 1.58
CA GLY A 111 -1.53 -1.01 1.88
C GLY A 111 -1.03 -1.75 0.64
N TYR A 112 0.23 -1.59 0.30
CA TYR A 112 0.83 -2.17 -0.90
C TYR A 112 2.19 -2.78 -0.56
N PRO A 113 2.46 -4.02 -0.98
CA PRO A 113 3.72 -4.66 -0.59
C PRO A 113 4.91 -4.12 -1.37
N ILE A 114 6.04 -4.01 -0.69
CA ILE A 114 7.33 -3.77 -1.32
C ILE A 114 7.89 -5.15 -1.66
N ILE A 115 7.97 -5.45 -2.95
CA ILE A 115 8.45 -6.74 -3.43
C ILE A 115 9.86 -6.60 -3.97
N GLU A 116 10.79 -7.40 -3.44
CA GLU A 116 12.16 -7.51 -3.94
C GLU A 116 12.46 -8.99 -4.12
N ASN A 117 12.96 -9.36 -5.29
CA ASN A 117 13.31 -10.75 -5.57
C ASN A 117 12.17 -11.73 -5.26
N GLY A 118 10.95 -11.33 -5.58
CA GLY A 118 9.77 -12.15 -5.36
C GLY A 118 9.29 -12.25 -3.92
N GLN A 119 9.89 -11.51 -3.01
CA GLN A 119 9.51 -11.55 -1.59
C GLN A 119 8.97 -10.21 -1.12
N CYS A 120 7.99 -10.26 -0.23
CA CYS A 120 7.47 -9.05 0.42
C CYS A 120 8.43 -8.65 1.54
N VAL A 121 9.09 -7.50 1.37
CA VAL A 121 10.08 -7.00 2.34
C VAL A 121 9.62 -5.74 3.06
N GLY A 122 8.42 -5.28 2.77
CA GLY A 122 7.90 -4.07 3.39
C GLY A 122 6.51 -3.72 2.91
N ALA A 123 6.05 -2.54 3.27
CA ALA A 123 4.73 -2.05 2.92
C ALA A 123 4.73 -0.54 2.73
N ILE A 124 3.97 -0.09 1.74
CA ILE A 124 3.66 1.32 1.50
C ILE A 124 2.20 1.50 1.86
N CYS A 125 1.88 2.39 2.78
CA CYS A 125 0.51 2.56 3.27
C CYS A 125 0.07 4.01 3.15
N ILE A 126 -1.18 4.20 2.70
CA ILE A 126 -1.84 5.50 2.65
C ILE A 126 -3.23 5.32 3.27
N SER A 127 -3.63 6.28 4.10
CA SER A 127 -4.94 6.26 4.75
C SER A 127 -5.53 7.66 4.80
N GLY A 128 -6.78 7.81 4.41
CA GLY A 128 -7.48 9.10 4.47
C GLY A 128 -8.48 9.30 3.36
N LEU A 129 -8.31 8.63 2.23
CA LEU A 129 -9.28 8.64 1.14
C LEU A 129 -10.20 7.43 1.28
N LYS A 130 -11.08 7.19 0.33
CA LYS A 130 -11.83 5.94 0.28
C LYS A 130 -10.83 4.81 0.02
N HIS A 131 -11.13 3.59 0.49
CA HIS A 131 -10.15 2.51 0.44
C HIS A 131 -9.66 2.19 -0.98
N GLY A 132 -10.54 2.27 -1.97
CA GLY A 132 -10.15 2.08 -3.37
C GLY A 132 -9.24 3.21 -3.85
N ASP A 133 -9.50 4.44 -3.43
CA ASP A 133 -8.72 5.61 -3.81
C ASP A 133 -7.35 5.63 -3.13
N ASP A 134 -7.27 5.17 -1.88
CA ASP A 134 -5.98 5.02 -1.19
C ASP A 134 -5.09 4.05 -1.97
N HIS A 135 -5.64 2.93 -2.40
CA HIS A 135 -4.92 1.93 -3.19
C HIS A 135 -4.48 2.51 -4.55
N GLU A 136 -5.40 3.15 -5.25
CA GLU A 136 -5.13 3.71 -6.57
C GLU A 136 -4.05 4.79 -6.54
N LEU A 137 -3.98 5.57 -5.46
CA LEU A 137 -2.94 6.57 -5.32
C LEU A 137 -1.56 5.92 -5.25
N ILE A 138 -1.42 4.83 -4.51
CA ILE A 138 -0.16 4.10 -4.44
C ILE A 138 0.21 3.54 -5.81
N VAL A 139 -0.73 2.89 -6.49
CA VAL A 139 -0.53 2.33 -7.81
C VAL A 139 -0.09 3.41 -8.80
N ARG A 140 -0.76 4.56 -8.76
CA ARG A 140 -0.43 5.70 -9.62
C ARG A 140 1.00 6.20 -9.39
N ILE A 141 1.39 6.35 -8.13
CA ILE A 141 2.74 6.83 -7.79
C ILE A 141 3.80 5.85 -8.31
N LEU A 142 3.59 4.56 -8.09
CA LEU A 142 4.53 3.53 -8.54
C LEU A 142 4.65 3.52 -10.06
N LYS A 143 3.54 3.68 -10.76
CA LYS A 143 3.55 3.75 -12.22
C LYS A 143 4.30 4.98 -12.72
N GLU A 144 4.07 6.13 -12.13
CA GLU A 144 4.77 7.36 -12.50
C GLU A 144 6.28 7.22 -12.26
N MET A 145 6.68 6.57 -11.19
CA MET A 145 8.09 6.32 -10.93
C MET A 145 8.70 5.36 -11.94
N GLU A 146 7.96 4.35 -12.36
CA GLU A 146 8.40 3.42 -13.40
C GLU A 146 8.59 4.16 -14.73
N ASP A 147 7.63 5.00 -15.11
CA ASP A 147 7.65 5.73 -16.37
C ASP A 147 8.78 6.79 -16.42
N ALA A 148 9.25 7.25 -15.26
CA ALA A 148 10.29 8.26 -15.17
C ALA A 148 11.72 7.71 -15.32
N ARG A 149 11.89 6.41 -15.38
CA ARG A 149 13.22 5.79 -15.47
C ARG A 149 13.83 5.94 -16.84
#